data_5e91de6de6cf6f38afd19d22ce372a1f
#
_entry.id   5e91de6de6cf6f38afd19d22ce372a1f
#
_cell.length_a   1.000
_cell.length_b   1.000
_cell.length_c   1.000
_cell.angle_alpha   90.00
_cell.angle_beta   90.00
_cell.angle_gamma   90.00
#
_symmetry.space_group_name_H-M   'P 1'
#
loop_
_entity.id
_entity.type
_entity.pdbx_description
1 polymer ?
#
loop_
_entity_poly.entity_id
_entity_poly.type
_entity_poly.pdbx_seq_one_letter_code
_entity_poly.pdbx_strand_id
1 'polypeptide(L)'
;MRLFIAEKPAVANDIVKALGGNFTRHDGWFESDSAIVTNCFGHIIESQPPENYNPEYKVWKVETLPLRLYPVKYQPVESAAKQVKTILELIRRGDVTEIVHAGDPDDEGQLLVDEVLEYAGNTKPVKRVLINDNTLPAVKKALTNLKDNRDFKGLYLKALARSVADAVYGFSMTRAYTIPAKARGYQGVLSVGRVQTPVLGLIVNRTRANQNHKSSFYYTMTGVFLRGADVFRANWKPGEFAPLTDRKLLDKAWANGTAASLAGKPATVKAAATDDKKTAAPLPFNLVRLQQYMNKKFKMTAQKTLDVTQQLREKYKAITYNRSDCSYLSDEQFSEAPQVIDALKSVFPQSLDIDSARKSKAFNSAKVTAHTAIIPTASVPDVNALSTDERNVYLAIAQHYLVQFMPEKAYQEVSVAIQCGDESFYARARKTTDSGFEAFLGAETTDEGESEDNDDSAFELLCKIRTGETLTTKEVVVNEKKTTP
;
A
#
# COMPACT_ATOMS: atom_id res chain seq x y z
N MET A 1 -14.32 -32.78 20.91
CA MET A 1 -13.07 -32.29 20.26
C MET A 1 -13.30 -30.91 19.61
N ARG A 2 -12.24 -30.11 19.41
CA ARG A 2 -12.29 -28.88 18.61
C ARG A 2 -11.88 -29.17 17.17
N LEU A 3 -12.63 -28.60 16.22
CA LEU A 3 -12.29 -28.61 14.80
C LEU A 3 -11.78 -27.24 14.36
N PHE A 4 -10.52 -27.17 13.98
CA PHE A 4 -9.93 -25.96 13.40
C PHE A 4 -10.07 -26.00 11.88
N ILE A 5 -10.60 -24.94 11.27
CA ILE A 5 -10.73 -24.78 9.82
C ILE A 5 -9.87 -23.60 9.40
N ALA A 6 -8.70 -23.87 8.82
CA ALA A 6 -7.78 -22.86 8.33
C ALA A 6 -8.11 -22.47 6.87
N GLU A 7 -7.70 -21.28 6.45
CA GLU A 7 -7.85 -20.86 5.05
C GLU A 7 -6.93 -21.63 4.09
N LYS A 8 -5.74 -22.02 4.57
CA LYS A 8 -4.67 -22.62 3.75
C LYS A 8 -3.94 -23.73 4.48
N PRO A 9 -3.35 -24.70 3.75
CA PRO A 9 -2.58 -25.79 4.35
C PRO A 9 -1.42 -25.33 5.23
N ALA A 10 -0.75 -24.23 4.87
CA ALA A 10 0.36 -23.69 5.65
C ALA A 10 -0.09 -23.28 7.06
N VAL A 11 -1.22 -22.58 7.17
CA VAL A 11 -1.79 -22.15 8.46
C VAL A 11 -2.25 -23.36 9.28
N ALA A 12 -2.86 -24.38 8.65
CA ALA A 12 -3.21 -25.61 9.33
C ALA A 12 -1.98 -26.31 9.95
N ASN A 13 -0.88 -26.41 9.20
CA ASN A 13 0.37 -26.96 9.71
C ASN A 13 0.94 -26.12 10.88
N ASP A 14 0.84 -24.80 10.83
CA ASP A 14 1.31 -23.93 11.91
C ASP A 14 0.46 -24.10 13.18
N ILE A 15 -0.86 -24.27 13.03
CA ILE A 15 -1.78 -24.60 14.14
C ILE A 15 -1.42 -25.94 14.75
N VAL A 16 -1.21 -27.00 13.94
CA VAL A 16 -0.80 -28.32 14.42
C VAL A 16 0.50 -28.25 15.25
N LYS A 17 1.51 -27.54 14.73
CA LYS A 17 2.77 -27.33 15.45
C LYS A 17 2.58 -26.57 16.76
N ALA A 18 1.70 -25.56 16.76
CA ALA A 18 1.46 -24.72 17.92
C ALA A 18 0.65 -25.44 19.02
N LEU A 19 -0.31 -26.27 18.63
CA LEU A 19 -1.06 -27.14 19.56
C LEU A 19 -0.16 -28.18 20.21
N GLY A 20 0.86 -28.67 19.48
CA GLY A 20 1.76 -29.71 19.97
C GLY A 20 1.04 -31.06 20.10
N GLY A 21 1.74 -32.06 20.64
CA GLY A 21 1.21 -33.41 20.77
C GLY A 21 1.36 -34.24 19.49
N ASN A 22 0.78 -35.47 19.51
CA ASN A 22 0.85 -36.40 18.40
C ASN A 22 -0.38 -36.21 17.50
N PHE A 23 -0.17 -35.68 16.31
CA PHE A 23 -1.18 -35.59 15.27
C PHE A 23 -0.97 -36.65 14.20
N THR A 24 -2.00 -37.44 13.94
CA THR A 24 -2.05 -38.33 12.78
C THR A 24 -2.48 -37.52 11.56
N ARG A 25 -1.72 -37.64 10.47
CA ARG A 25 -2.03 -36.97 9.20
C ARG A 25 -2.96 -37.84 8.36
N HIS A 26 -4.04 -37.25 7.91
CA HIS A 26 -4.98 -37.82 6.95
C HIS A 26 -4.96 -36.99 5.65
N ASP A 27 -5.71 -37.44 4.65
CA ASP A 27 -5.85 -36.71 3.40
C ASP A 27 -6.76 -35.46 3.61
N GLY A 28 -6.14 -34.27 3.62
CA GLY A 28 -6.80 -32.99 3.83
C GLY A 28 -7.01 -32.57 5.28
N TRP A 29 -6.54 -33.29 6.29
CA TRP A 29 -6.68 -32.94 7.70
C TRP A 29 -5.71 -33.68 8.63
N PHE A 30 -5.66 -33.22 9.89
CA PHE A 30 -4.85 -33.82 10.97
C PHE A 30 -5.73 -34.07 12.19
N GLU A 31 -5.46 -35.15 12.96
CA GLU A 31 -6.21 -35.49 14.15
C GLU A 31 -5.30 -35.90 15.31
N SER A 32 -5.66 -35.43 16.50
CA SER A 32 -5.12 -35.86 17.78
C SER A 32 -6.27 -36.26 18.72
N ASP A 33 -5.96 -36.68 19.94
CA ASP A 33 -6.97 -37.01 20.95
C ASP A 33 -7.87 -35.84 21.35
N SER A 34 -7.43 -34.60 21.13
CA SER A 34 -8.12 -33.37 21.59
C SER A 34 -8.59 -32.44 20.48
N ALA A 35 -8.01 -32.54 19.28
CA ALA A 35 -8.27 -31.59 18.20
C ALA A 35 -8.17 -32.22 16.80
N ILE A 36 -8.94 -31.65 15.90
CA ILE A 36 -8.87 -31.90 14.45
C ILE A 36 -8.49 -30.57 13.80
N VAL A 37 -7.59 -30.60 12.83
CA VAL A 37 -7.19 -29.42 12.05
C VAL A 37 -7.33 -29.73 10.57
N THR A 38 -8.14 -28.95 9.87
CA THR A 38 -8.32 -29.03 8.42
C THR A 38 -8.13 -27.65 7.78
N ASN A 39 -8.17 -27.60 6.46
CA ASN A 39 -8.00 -26.34 5.74
C ASN A 39 -8.83 -26.28 4.46
N CYS A 40 -9.11 -25.06 4.05
CA CYS A 40 -9.50 -24.72 2.68
C CYS A 40 -8.26 -24.56 1.79
N PHE A 41 -8.48 -24.29 0.49
CA PHE A 41 -7.45 -23.90 -0.48
C PHE A 41 -7.76 -22.51 -1.06
N GLY A 42 -8.09 -21.54 -0.21
CA GLY A 42 -8.81 -20.34 -0.61
C GLY A 42 -10.30 -20.65 -0.75
N HIS A 43 -11.01 -19.97 -1.65
CA HIS A 43 -12.42 -20.25 -1.89
C HIS A 43 -12.61 -21.64 -2.48
N ILE A 44 -13.20 -22.55 -1.70
CA ILE A 44 -13.56 -23.92 -2.10
C ILE A 44 -15.06 -24.07 -2.39
N ILE A 45 -15.81 -23.03 -2.13
CA ILE A 45 -17.24 -22.86 -2.38
C ILE A 45 -17.42 -21.63 -3.25
N GLU A 46 -18.34 -21.68 -4.20
CA GLU A 46 -18.68 -20.59 -5.09
C GLU A 46 -20.20 -20.41 -5.21
N SER A 47 -20.64 -19.24 -5.66
CA SER A 47 -22.03 -19.01 -5.99
C SER A 47 -22.45 -19.83 -7.20
N GLN A 48 -23.63 -20.43 -7.15
CA GLN A 48 -24.19 -21.12 -8.30
C GLN A 48 -24.42 -20.19 -9.49
N PRO A 49 -24.40 -20.70 -10.72
CA PRO A 49 -24.66 -19.91 -11.91
C PRO A 49 -26.09 -19.33 -11.92
N PRO A 50 -26.33 -18.20 -12.60
CA PRO A 50 -27.62 -17.49 -12.59
C PRO A 50 -28.83 -18.35 -12.91
N GLU A 51 -28.73 -19.31 -13.81
CA GLU A 51 -29.83 -20.22 -14.19
C GLU A 51 -30.32 -21.11 -13.04
N ASN A 52 -29.52 -21.34 -12.01
CA ASN A 52 -29.92 -22.07 -10.80
C ASN A 52 -30.75 -21.21 -9.83
N TYR A 53 -30.74 -19.88 -10.00
CA TYR A 53 -31.62 -18.96 -9.26
C TYR A 53 -32.97 -18.83 -9.96
N ASN A 54 -32.97 -18.67 -11.30
CA ASN A 54 -34.15 -18.67 -12.14
C ASN A 54 -33.82 -19.30 -13.52
N PRO A 55 -34.52 -20.34 -13.96
CA PRO A 55 -34.29 -20.98 -15.27
C PRO A 55 -34.34 -20.01 -16.46
N GLU A 56 -35.11 -18.93 -16.40
CA GLU A 56 -35.17 -17.90 -17.43
C GLU A 56 -33.82 -17.18 -17.66
N TYR A 57 -32.94 -17.18 -16.66
CA TYR A 57 -31.63 -16.57 -16.76
C TYR A 57 -30.66 -17.34 -17.67
N LYS A 58 -31.03 -18.56 -18.12
CA LYS A 58 -30.27 -19.31 -19.10
C LYS A 58 -30.19 -18.59 -20.44
N VAL A 59 -31.29 -17.92 -20.83
CA VAL A 59 -31.34 -17.10 -22.04
C VAL A 59 -31.13 -15.64 -21.66
N TRP A 60 -30.17 -15.00 -22.31
CA TRP A 60 -29.86 -13.61 -22.02
C TRP A 60 -30.90 -12.68 -22.65
N LYS A 61 -31.74 -12.08 -21.86
CA LYS A 61 -32.79 -11.14 -22.23
C LYS A 61 -32.71 -9.87 -21.40
N VAL A 62 -33.00 -8.72 -21.99
CA VAL A 62 -32.97 -7.42 -21.28
C VAL A 62 -34.04 -7.38 -20.19
N GLU A 63 -35.20 -8.00 -20.45
CA GLU A 63 -36.37 -8.03 -19.55
C GLU A 63 -36.08 -8.76 -18.24
N THR A 64 -35.05 -9.60 -18.19
CA THR A 64 -34.66 -10.33 -16.98
C THR A 64 -33.65 -9.57 -16.11
N LEU A 65 -33.25 -8.35 -16.52
CA LEU A 65 -32.30 -7.54 -15.80
C LEU A 65 -32.97 -6.55 -14.84
N PRO A 66 -32.34 -6.22 -13.68
CA PRO A 66 -31.15 -6.85 -13.12
C PRO A 66 -31.42 -8.26 -12.59
N LEU A 67 -30.40 -9.12 -12.61
CA LEU A 67 -30.51 -10.47 -12.07
C LEU A 67 -30.68 -10.45 -10.55
N ARG A 68 -31.48 -11.36 -10.02
CA ARG A 68 -31.68 -11.54 -8.58
C ARG A 68 -30.92 -12.77 -8.12
N LEU A 69 -29.75 -12.55 -7.49
CA LEU A 69 -28.81 -13.61 -7.08
C LEU A 69 -28.67 -13.70 -5.55
N TYR A 70 -29.70 -13.30 -4.82
CA TYR A 70 -29.76 -13.36 -3.36
C TYR A 70 -31.10 -13.96 -2.93
N PRO A 71 -31.16 -14.80 -1.86
CA PRO A 71 -30.04 -15.30 -1.06
C PRO A 71 -29.06 -16.14 -1.89
N VAL A 72 -27.77 -16.16 -1.48
CA VAL A 72 -26.72 -16.86 -2.22
C VAL A 72 -26.99 -18.37 -2.16
N LYS A 73 -26.92 -19.01 -3.32
CA LYS A 73 -26.92 -20.47 -3.44
C LYS A 73 -25.49 -20.92 -3.72
N TYR A 74 -24.94 -21.71 -2.83
CA TYR A 74 -23.57 -22.17 -2.92
C TYR A 74 -23.45 -23.55 -3.61
N GLN A 75 -22.30 -23.79 -4.22
CA GLN A 75 -21.86 -25.08 -4.70
C GLN A 75 -20.35 -25.24 -4.46
N PRO A 76 -19.83 -26.46 -4.34
CA PRO A 76 -18.39 -26.70 -4.31
C PRO A 76 -17.74 -26.28 -5.63
N VAL A 77 -16.56 -25.66 -5.55
CA VAL A 77 -15.67 -25.53 -6.71
C VAL A 77 -15.24 -26.93 -7.12
N GLU A 78 -15.35 -27.28 -8.40
CA GLU A 78 -15.14 -28.63 -8.92
C GLU A 78 -13.80 -29.23 -8.47
N SER A 79 -12.71 -28.45 -8.60
CA SER A 79 -11.36 -28.87 -8.20
C SER A 79 -11.18 -29.06 -6.69
N ALA A 80 -12.08 -28.53 -5.86
CA ALA A 80 -12.05 -28.61 -4.39
C ALA A 80 -13.13 -29.52 -3.80
N ALA A 81 -13.98 -30.15 -4.61
CA ALA A 81 -15.14 -30.94 -4.17
C ALA A 81 -14.78 -32.01 -3.14
N LYS A 82 -13.64 -32.68 -3.28
CA LYS A 82 -13.15 -33.68 -2.34
C LYS A 82 -12.89 -33.05 -0.96
N GLN A 83 -12.21 -31.93 -0.91
CA GLN A 83 -11.90 -31.25 0.34
C GLN A 83 -13.17 -30.70 1.01
N VAL A 84 -14.09 -30.13 0.23
CA VAL A 84 -15.40 -29.73 0.75
C VAL A 84 -16.11 -30.88 1.43
N LYS A 85 -16.18 -32.04 0.76
CA LYS A 85 -16.78 -33.27 1.34
C LYS A 85 -16.11 -33.63 2.66
N THR A 86 -14.78 -33.65 2.72
CA THR A 86 -14.02 -33.96 3.94
C THR A 86 -14.38 -32.98 5.07
N ILE A 87 -14.41 -31.68 4.81
CA ILE A 87 -14.74 -30.67 5.83
C ILE A 87 -16.18 -30.85 6.32
N LEU A 88 -17.13 -31.10 5.42
CA LEU A 88 -18.54 -31.38 5.80
C LEU A 88 -18.67 -32.59 6.70
N GLU A 89 -17.95 -33.67 6.40
CA GLU A 89 -17.94 -34.91 7.22
C GLU A 89 -17.36 -34.59 8.61
N LEU A 90 -16.25 -33.85 8.69
CA LEU A 90 -15.64 -33.46 9.97
C LEU A 90 -16.57 -32.56 10.81
N ILE A 91 -17.26 -31.59 10.20
CA ILE A 91 -18.24 -30.71 10.90
C ILE A 91 -19.38 -31.57 11.48
N ARG A 92 -19.82 -32.62 10.79
CA ARG A 92 -20.94 -33.49 11.22
C ARG A 92 -20.55 -34.52 12.25
N ARG A 93 -19.27 -34.73 12.54
CA ARG A 93 -18.82 -35.70 13.56
C ARG A 93 -19.45 -35.40 14.92
N GLY A 94 -19.96 -36.40 15.59
CA GLY A 94 -20.62 -36.27 16.89
C GLY A 94 -19.68 -35.91 18.05
N ASP A 95 -18.40 -36.24 17.94
CA ASP A 95 -17.35 -35.92 18.92
C ASP A 95 -16.78 -34.49 18.74
N VAL A 96 -17.06 -33.83 17.62
CA VAL A 96 -16.74 -32.42 17.42
C VAL A 96 -17.80 -31.56 18.10
N THR A 97 -17.41 -30.82 19.15
CA THR A 97 -18.31 -30.00 19.98
C THR A 97 -18.18 -28.51 19.71
N GLU A 98 -17.05 -28.07 19.17
CA GLU A 98 -16.76 -26.66 18.90
C GLU A 98 -15.90 -26.54 17.63
N ILE A 99 -16.16 -25.51 16.82
CA ILE A 99 -15.37 -25.18 15.65
C ILE A 99 -14.53 -23.94 15.93
N VAL A 100 -13.29 -23.92 15.46
CA VAL A 100 -12.43 -22.75 15.49
C VAL A 100 -12.16 -22.30 14.07
N HIS A 101 -12.72 -21.16 13.74
CA HIS A 101 -12.53 -20.46 12.49
C HIS A 101 -11.12 -19.85 12.45
N ALA A 102 -10.25 -20.31 11.57
CA ALA A 102 -8.86 -19.88 11.42
C ALA A 102 -8.56 -19.39 9.99
N GLY A 103 -9.50 -18.66 9.39
CA GLY A 103 -9.26 -17.88 8.17
C GLY A 103 -8.29 -16.73 8.42
N ASP A 104 -7.74 -16.14 7.37
CA ASP A 104 -6.90 -14.95 7.48
C ASP A 104 -7.69 -13.82 8.21
N PRO A 105 -7.01 -12.95 8.97
CA PRO A 105 -7.70 -11.96 9.81
C PRO A 105 -8.20 -10.73 9.03
N ASP A 106 -8.87 -10.97 7.90
CA ASP A 106 -9.53 -9.95 7.07
C ASP A 106 -10.98 -10.35 6.73
N ASP A 107 -11.67 -9.51 5.98
CA ASP A 107 -13.06 -9.75 5.61
C ASP A 107 -13.22 -10.90 4.60
N GLU A 108 -12.24 -11.15 3.71
CA GLU A 108 -12.25 -12.30 2.81
C GLU A 108 -12.02 -13.61 3.55
N GLY A 109 -11.00 -13.67 4.43
CA GLY A 109 -10.73 -14.84 5.24
C GLY A 109 -11.87 -15.17 6.19
N GLN A 110 -12.61 -14.15 6.68
CA GLN A 110 -13.83 -14.35 7.46
C GLN A 110 -14.95 -14.97 6.60
N LEU A 111 -15.20 -14.41 5.41
CA LEU A 111 -16.22 -14.91 4.49
C LEU A 111 -15.96 -16.36 4.09
N LEU A 112 -14.74 -16.65 3.69
CA LEU A 112 -14.33 -17.94 3.13
C LEU A 112 -14.66 -19.14 4.03
N VAL A 113 -14.41 -19.04 5.33
CA VAL A 113 -14.72 -20.12 6.27
C VAL A 113 -16.19 -20.09 6.68
N ASP A 114 -16.78 -18.89 6.86
CA ASP A 114 -18.20 -18.76 7.20
C ASP A 114 -19.12 -19.31 6.09
N GLU A 115 -18.76 -19.11 4.80
CA GLU A 115 -19.49 -19.73 3.66
C GLU A 115 -19.51 -21.24 3.76
N VAL A 116 -18.39 -21.86 4.13
CA VAL A 116 -18.30 -23.32 4.32
C VAL A 116 -19.18 -23.78 5.49
N LEU A 117 -19.19 -23.02 6.58
CA LEU A 117 -20.03 -23.30 7.74
C LEU A 117 -21.52 -23.16 7.42
N GLU A 118 -21.89 -22.13 6.64
CA GLU A 118 -23.26 -21.92 6.16
C GLU A 118 -23.69 -23.04 5.20
N TYR A 119 -22.84 -23.39 4.24
CA TYR A 119 -23.09 -24.49 3.31
C TYR A 119 -23.24 -25.85 4.02
N ALA A 120 -22.48 -26.06 5.12
CA ALA A 120 -22.59 -27.23 5.96
C ALA A 120 -23.88 -27.30 6.79
N GLY A 121 -24.61 -26.18 6.94
CA GLY A 121 -25.71 -26.00 7.87
C GLY A 121 -25.24 -26.14 9.33
N ASN A 122 -24.07 -25.58 9.66
CA ASN A 122 -23.47 -25.72 10.98
C ASN A 122 -24.32 -25.10 12.09
N THR A 123 -24.54 -25.86 13.16
CA THR A 123 -25.25 -25.41 14.37
C THR A 123 -24.36 -25.40 15.62
N LYS A 124 -23.12 -25.86 15.49
CA LYS A 124 -22.16 -25.93 16.60
C LYS A 124 -21.57 -24.55 16.91
N PRO A 125 -21.17 -24.29 18.16
CA PRO A 125 -20.47 -23.06 18.53
C PRO A 125 -19.23 -22.84 17.69
N VAL A 126 -19.00 -21.60 17.28
CA VAL A 126 -17.82 -21.21 16.48
C VAL A 126 -17.02 -20.16 17.23
N LYS A 127 -15.74 -20.43 17.44
CA LYS A 127 -14.73 -19.51 17.92
C LYS A 127 -13.88 -19.00 16.76
N ARG A 128 -13.24 -17.84 16.96
CA ARG A 128 -12.37 -17.18 15.99
C ARG A 128 -10.97 -17.03 16.54
N VAL A 129 -9.98 -17.51 15.81
CA VAL A 129 -8.55 -17.22 16.07
C VAL A 129 -8.04 -16.20 15.03
N LEU A 130 -7.29 -15.20 15.47
CA LEU A 130 -6.67 -14.18 14.60
C LEU A 130 -5.15 -14.41 14.59
N ILE A 131 -4.63 -14.90 13.47
CA ILE A 131 -3.19 -15.18 13.28
C ILE A 131 -2.61 -14.12 12.36
N ASN A 132 -2.04 -13.06 12.94
CA ASN A 132 -1.39 -11.97 12.20
C ASN A 132 0.09 -12.26 11.90
N ASP A 133 0.72 -13.11 12.71
CA ASP A 133 2.09 -13.56 12.60
C ASP A 133 2.13 -15.10 12.69
N ASN A 134 2.81 -15.70 11.73
CA ASN A 134 2.87 -17.17 11.60
C ASN A 134 4.08 -17.79 12.33
N THR A 135 4.79 -17.04 13.15
CA THR A 135 5.81 -17.61 14.04
C THR A 135 5.18 -18.49 15.11
N LEU A 136 5.87 -19.54 15.53
CA LEU A 136 5.33 -20.48 16.48
C LEU A 136 4.89 -19.85 17.81
N PRO A 137 5.63 -18.90 18.41
CA PRO A 137 5.18 -18.21 19.62
C PRO A 137 3.90 -17.40 19.41
N ALA A 138 3.79 -16.66 18.29
CA ALA A 138 2.63 -15.83 17.97
C ALA A 138 1.37 -16.70 17.72
N VAL A 139 1.51 -17.81 17.00
CA VAL A 139 0.38 -18.75 16.80
C VAL A 139 -0.06 -19.38 18.14
N LYS A 140 0.88 -19.80 19.01
CA LYS A 140 0.54 -20.28 20.35
C LYS A 140 -0.25 -19.25 21.15
N LYS A 141 0.21 -17.99 21.16
CA LYS A 141 -0.46 -16.87 21.83
C LYS A 141 -1.87 -16.63 21.25
N ALA A 142 -2.02 -16.66 19.93
CA ALA A 142 -3.32 -16.50 19.28
C ALA A 142 -4.30 -17.61 19.67
N LEU A 143 -3.85 -18.87 19.76
CA LEU A 143 -4.67 -20.03 20.17
C LEU A 143 -5.15 -19.98 21.63
N THR A 144 -4.47 -19.22 22.49
CA THR A 144 -4.93 -18.98 23.88
C THR A 144 -5.97 -17.86 23.98
N ASN A 145 -6.14 -17.04 22.92
CA ASN A 145 -7.03 -15.87 22.90
C ASN A 145 -8.15 -16.02 21.85
N LEU A 146 -8.90 -17.13 21.93
CA LEU A 146 -10.05 -17.35 21.04
C LEU A 146 -11.20 -16.40 21.37
N LYS A 147 -11.76 -15.77 20.35
CA LYS A 147 -12.91 -14.87 20.43
C LYS A 147 -14.19 -15.58 19.98
N ASP A 148 -15.33 -14.99 20.24
CA ASP A 148 -16.58 -15.49 19.68
C ASP A 148 -16.68 -15.08 18.19
N ASN A 149 -17.00 -16.04 17.30
CA ASN A 149 -17.09 -15.72 15.86
C ASN A 149 -18.21 -14.71 15.55
N ARG A 150 -19.23 -14.60 16.41
CA ARG A 150 -20.32 -13.64 16.27
C ARG A 150 -19.84 -12.18 16.29
N ASP A 151 -18.74 -11.89 16.98
CA ASP A 151 -18.14 -10.56 17.05
C ASP A 151 -17.61 -10.10 15.68
N PHE A 152 -17.37 -11.03 14.76
CA PHE A 152 -16.85 -10.81 13.41
C PHE A 152 -17.92 -10.84 12.32
N LYS A 153 -19.21 -10.96 12.69
CA LYS A 153 -20.31 -11.01 11.72
C LYS A 153 -20.33 -9.77 10.80
N GLY A 154 -19.87 -8.61 11.28
CA GLY A 154 -19.75 -7.42 10.45
C GLY A 154 -18.77 -7.57 9.29
N LEU A 155 -17.63 -8.28 9.47
CA LEU A 155 -16.68 -8.57 8.41
C LEU A 155 -17.28 -9.55 7.39
N TYR A 156 -17.92 -10.62 7.87
CA TYR A 156 -18.64 -11.56 7.02
C TYR A 156 -19.67 -10.84 6.13
N LEU A 157 -20.56 -10.04 6.74
CA LEU A 157 -21.61 -9.33 6.00
C LEU A 157 -21.05 -8.32 5.00
N LYS A 158 -19.96 -7.65 5.33
CA LYS A 158 -19.26 -6.73 4.42
C LYS A 158 -18.74 -7.46 3.18
N ALA A 159 -18.06 -8.58 3.35
CA ALA A 159 -17.52 -9.37 2.25
C ALA A 159 -18.63 -10.03 1.43
N LEU A 160 -19.64 -10.60 2.08
CA LEU A 160 -20.82 -11.18 1.42
C LEU A 160 -21.56 -10.13 0.57
N ALA A 161 -21.82 -8.96 1.12
CA ALA A 161 -22.51 -7.88 0.40
C ALA A 161 -21.69 -7.45 -0.84
N ARG A 162 -20.37 -7.36 -0.72
CA ARG A 162 -19.46 -7.09 -1.86
C ARG A 162 -19.55 -8.19 -2.91
N SER A 163 -19.47 -9.45 -2.51
CA SER A 163 -19.54 -10.60 -3.43
C SER A 163 -20.87 -10.64 -4.20
N VAL A 164 -21.99 -10.48 -3.49
CA VAL A 164 -23.32 -10.44 -4.10
C VAL A 164 -23.47 -9.23 -5.04
N ALA A 165 -23.05 -8.04 -4.62
CA ALA A 165 -23.12 -6.85 -5.45
C ALA A 165 -22.26 -6.99 -6.72
N ASP A 166 -21.06 -7.54 -6.61
CA ASP A 166 -20.18 -7.81 -7.75
C ASP A 166 -20.79 -8.83 -8.72
N ALA A 167 -21.41 -9.88 -8.21
CA ALA A 167 -22.10 -10.88 -9.04
C ALA A 167 -23.32 -10.26 -9.76
N VAL A 168 -24.21 -9.60 -9.04
CA VAL A 168 -25.41 -8.95 -9.62
C VAL A 168 -25.00 -7.90 -10.65
N TYR A 169 -24.07 -7.02 -10.32
CA TYR A 169 -23.57 -5.99 -11.21
C TYR A 169 -22.86 -6.59 -12.44
N GLY A 170 -21.91 -7.47 -12.20
CA GLY A 170 -21.09 -8.07 -13.25
C GLY A 170 -21.92 -8.83 -14.27
N PHE A 171 -22.77 -9.76 -13.84
CA PHE A 171 -23.62 -10.52 -14.73
C PHE A 171 -24.67 -9.64 -15.43
N SER A 172 -25.35 -8.75 -14.69
CA SER A 172 -26.40 -7.91 -15.27
C SER A 172 -25.84 -6.93 -16.29
N MET A 173 -24.76 -6.21 -15.97
CA MET A 173 -24.18 -5.22 -16.88
C MET A 173 -23.50 -5.89 -18.07
N THR A 174 -22.81 -7.02 -17.87
CA THR A 174 -22.25 -7.80 -18.98
C THR A 174 -23.34 -8.17 -19.99
N ARG A 175 -24.50 -8.65 -19.52
CA ARG A 175 -25.64 -8.98 -20.39
C ARG A 175 -26.23 -7.73 -21.05
N ALA A 176 -26.45 -6.66 -20.27
CA ALA A 176 -27.03 -5.41 -20.77
C ALA A 176 -26.23 -4.79 -21.91
N TYR A 177 -24.90 -4.89 -21.89
CA TYR A 177 -24.04 -4.39 -22.98
C TYR A 177 -23.86 -5.41 -24.10
N THR A 178 -23.78 -6.70 -23.79
CA THR A 178 -23.55 -7.74 -24.80
C THR A 178 -24.76 -7.96 -25.71
N ILE A 179 -25.98 -7.93 -25.18
CA ILE A 179 -27.21 -8.17 -25.95
C ILE A 179 -27.34 -7.20 -27.13
N PRO A 180 -27.32 -5.86 -26.94
CA PRO A 180 -27.44 -4.92 -28.05
C PRO A 180 -26.20 -4.91 -28.96
N ALA A 181 -25.03 -5.25 -28.46
CA ALA A 181 -23.82 -5.38 -29.28
C ALA A 181 -23.93 -6.55 -30.23
N LYS A 182 -24.40 -7.71 -29.76
CA LYS A 182 -24.66 -8.88 -30.64
C LYS A 182 -25.70 -8.60 -31.70
N ALA A 183 -26.77 -7.87 -31.37
CA ALA A 183 -27.76 -7.44 -32.34
C ALA A 183 -27.18 -6.55 -33.47
N ARG A 184 -26.02 -5.92 -33.19
CA ARG A 184 -25.25 -5.11 -34.16
C ARG A 184 -24.10 -5.87 -34.83
N GLY A 185 -24.04 -7.20 -34.68
CA GLY A 185 -23.03 -8.07 -35.31
C GLY A 185 -21.75 -8.31 -34.49
N TYR A 186 -21.67 -7.85 -33.26
CA TYR A 186 -20.50 -8.14 -32.39
C TYR A 186 -20.46 -9.62 -32.03
N GLN A 187 -19.28 -10.25 -32.23
CA GLN A 187 -19.08 -11.69 -31.98
C GLN A 187 -18.30 -11.90 -30.67
N GLY A 188 -18.91 -11.69 -29.52
CA GLY A 188 -18.22 -11.86 -28.26
C GLY A 188 -19.08 -11.52 -27.04
N VAL A 189 -18.42 -11.37 -25.90
CA VAL A 189 -19.01 -10.90 -24.66
C VAL A 189 -18.32 -9.62 -24.23
N LEU A 190 -19.11 -8.58 -23.99
CA LEU A 190 -18.62 -7.31 -23.41
C LEU A 190 -18.65 -7.44 -21.89
N SER A 191 -17.56 -7.97 -21.35
CA SER A 191 -17.42 -8.19 -19.92
C SER A 191 -17.38 -6.86 -19.16
N VAL A 192 -18.24 -6.72 -18.15
CA VAL A 192 -18.30 -5.56 -17.27
C VAL A 192 -18.06 -5.99 -15.84
N GLY A 193 -17.21 -5.26 -15.11
CA GLY A 193 -16.93 -5.52 -13.71
C GLY A 193 -16.59 -4.25 -12.95
N ARG A 194 -16.88 -4.26 -11.67
CA ARG A 194 -16.70 -3.09 -10.77
C ARG A 194 -15.26 -2.59 -10.72
N VAL A 195 -14.27 -3.45 -10.87
CA VAL A 195 -12.85 -3.08 -10.85
C VAL A 195 -12.30 -2.98 -12.26
N GLN A 196 -12.49 -4.01 -13.09
CA GLN A 196 -11.88 -4.08 -14.41
C GLN A 196 -12.34 -2.95 -15.36
N THR A 197 -13.64 -2.59 -15.34
CA THR A 197 -14.17 -1.57 -16.25
C THR A 197 -13.67 -0.17 -15.93
N PRO A 198 -13.67 0.31 -14.66
CA PRO A 198 -13.05 1.59 -14.31
C PRO A 198 -11.55 1.63 -14.60
N VAL A 199 -10.79 0.55 -14.35
CA VAL A 199 -9.36 0.48 -14.67
C VAL A 199 -9.15 0.59 -16.18
N LEU A 200 -9.93 -0.14 -16.99
CA LEU A 200 -9.91 0.00 -18.44
C LEU A 200 -10.24 1.43 -18.86
N GLY A 201 -11.25 2.05 -18.25
CA GLY A 201 -11.63 3.44 -18.51
C GLY A 201 -10.49 4.42 -18.25
N LEU A 202 -9.77 4.26 -17.13
CA LEU A 202 -8.58 5.07 -16.80
C LEU A 202 -7.48 4.90 -17.87
N ILE A 203 -7.20 3.66 -18.28
CA ILE A 203 -6.19 3.37 -19.31
C ILE A 203 -6.60 4.01 -20.65
N VAL A 204 -7.85 3.82 -21.08
CA VAL A 204 -8.37 4.38 -22.33
C VAL A 204 -8.33 5.91 -22.32
N ASN A 205 -8.78 6.54 -21.20
CA ASN A 205 -8.75 7.99 -21.07
C ASN A 205 -7.30 8.53 -21.10
N ARG A 206 -6.38 7.85 -20.41
CA ARG A 206 -4.96 8.23 -20.44
C ARG A 206 -4.35 8.05 -21.83
N THR A 207 -4.67 6.95 -22.52
CA THR A 207 -4.21 6.69 -23.88
C THR A 207 -4.73 7.76 -24.85
N ARG A 208 -6.03 8.10 -24.77
CA ARG A 208 -6.63 9.17 -25.59
C ARG A 208 -6.01 10.54 -25.27
N ALA A 209 -5.80 10.86 -24.02
CA ALA A 209 -5.13 12.11 -23.60
C ALA A 209 -3.71 12.17 -24.18
N ASN A 210 -2.97 11.05 -24.14
CA ASN A 210 -1.63 10.96 -24.72
C ASN A 210 -1.65 11.13 -26.24
N GLN A 211 -2.53 10.40 -26.95
CA GLN A 211 -2.66 10.47 -28.42
C GLN A 211 -3.12 11.84 -28.91
N ASN A 212 -4.00 12.51 -28.16
CA ASN A 212 -4.53 13.83 -28.50
C ASN A 212 -3.67 14.97 -27.97
N HIS A 213 -2.59 14.67 -27.23
CA HIS A 213 -1.74 15.70 -26.65
C HIS A 213 -1.07 16.52 -27.76
N LYS A 214 -1.37 17.82 -27.75
CA LYS A 214 -0.66 18.81 -28.57
C LYS A 214 0.41 19.45 -27.70
N SER A 215 1.66 19.21 -28.09
CA SER A 215 2.80 19.81 -27.41
C SER A 215 2.65 21.34 -27.40
N SER A 216 2.64 21.91 -26.21
CA SER A 216 2.62 23.34 -25.98
C SER A 216 3.72 23.71 -25.00
N PHE A 217 3.98 25.01 -24.85
CA PHE A 217 4.98 25.50 -23.93
C PHE A 217 4.31 26.33 -22.85
N TYR A 218 4.91 26.32 -21.68
CA TYR A 218 4.64 27.28 -20.62
C TYR A 218 5.97 27.88 -20.15
N TYR A 219 5.89 29.02 -19.51
CA TYR A 219 7.07 29.79 -19.16
C TYR A 219 7.19 29.94 -17.65
N THR A 220 8.41 29.85 -17.15
CA THR A 220 8.78 30.21 -15.80
C THR A 220 9.88 31.25 -15.86
N MET A 221 10.06 32.03 -14.82
CA MET A 221 11.13 33.03 -14.75
C MET A 221 12.06 32.75 -13.59
N THR A 222 13.34 33.02 -13.80
CA THR A 222 14.37 32.93 -12.75
C THR A 222 15.12 34.26 -12.71
N GLY A 223 15.01 34.95 -11.60
CA GLY A 223 15.77 36.18 -11.36
C GLY A 223 17.22 35.86 -10.94
N VAL A 224 18.17 36.60 -11.51
CA VAL A 224 19.58 36.61 -11.10
C VAL A 224 19.84 37.87 -10.32
N PHE A 225 20.18 37.74 -9.05
CA PHE A 225 20.35 38.86 -8.13
C PHE A 225 21.82 39.03 -7.70
N LEU A 226 22.25 40.28 -7.55
CA LEU A 226 23.57 40.65 -7.06
C LEU A 226 23.46 41.19 -5.65
N ARG A 227 24.34 40.72 -4.78
CA ARG A 227 24.60 41.23 -3.45
C ARG A 227 26.07 41.55 -3.33
N GLY A 228 26.46 42.80 -3.67
CA GLY A 228 27.86 43.10 -3.85
C GLY A 228 28.49 42.29 -5.00
N ALA A 229 29.48 41.47 -4.67
CA ALA A 229 30.13 40.56 -5.63
C ALA A 229 29.40 39.18 -5.72
N ASP A 230 28.54 38.87 -4.77
CA ASP A 230 27.85 37.58 -4.72
C ASP A 230 26.69 37.55 -5.72
N VAL A 231 26.51 36.41 -6.40
CA VAL A 231 25.45 36.19 -7.40
C VAL A 231 24.63 34.98 -6.99
N PHE A 232 23.32 35.11 -6.99
CA PHE A 232 22.43 33.95 -6.74
C PHE A 232 21.17 34.03 -7.58
N ARG A 233 20.43 32.92 -7.63
CA ARG A 233 19.21 32.78 -8.40
C ARG A 233 18.01 32.62 -7.50
N ALA A 234 16.87 33.19 -7.89
CA ALA A 234 15.58 32.97 -7.24
C ALA A 234 14.49 32.72 -8.28
N ASN A 235 13.63 31.76 -7.99
CA ASN A 235 12.54 31.40 -8.89
C ASN A 235 11.36 32.37 -8.72
N TRP A 236 10.81 32.80 -9.84
CA TRP A 236 9.62 33.65 -9.86
C TRP A 236 8.41 32.92 -9.25
N LYS A 237 7.69 33.63 -8.40
CA LYS A 237 6.42 33.19 -7.84
C LYS A 237 5.32 34.06 -8.45
N PRO A 238 4.41 33.51 -9.27
CA PRO A 238 3.34 34.26 -9.89
C PRO A 238 2.53 35.07 -8.87
N GLY A 239 2.35 36.36 -9.12
CA GLY A 239 1.45 37.23 -8.40
C GLY A 239 -0.01 37.05 -8.88
N GLU A 240 -0.92 37.79 -8.23
CA GLU A 240 -2.35 37.74 -8.53
C GLU A 240 -2.68 38.22 -9.96
N PHE A 241 -1.89 39.13 -10.50
CA PHE A 241 -2.09 39.73 -11.84
C PHE A 241 -1.36 38.99 -12.97
N ALA A 242 -0.64 37.91 -12.67
CA ALA A 242 0.02 37.10 -13.69
C ALA A 242 -1.03 36.38 -14.58
N PRO A 243 -0.90 36.50 -15.93
CA PRO A 243 -1.88 35.91 -16.85
C PRO A 243 -1.73 34.37 -16.95
N LEU A 244 -2.14 33.67 -15.91
CA LEU A 244 -2.04 32.23 -15.83
C LEU A 244 -3.28 31.54 -16.38
N THR A 245 -3.07 30.48 -17.15
CA THR A 245 -4.08 29.49 -17.53
C THR A 245 -3.72 28.15 -16.89
N ASP A 246 -4.62 27.57 -16.10
CA ASP A 246 -4.37 26.34 -15.36
C ASP A 246 -3.04 26.35 -14.56
N ARG A 247 -2.79 27.47 -13.85
CA ARG A 247 -1.57 27.75 -13.07
C ARG A 247 -0.28 27.79 -13.90
N LYS A 248 -0.35 27.90 -15.23
CA LYS A 248 0.80 28.00 -16.13
C LYS A 248 0.77 29.33 -16.86
N LEU A 249 1.93 29.96 -17.00
CA LEU A 249 2.11 31.14 -17.83
C LEU A 249 2.30 30.67 -19.29
N LEU A 250 1.34 30.96 -20.16
CA LEU A 250 1.38 30.56 -21.57
C LEU A 250 1.85 31.71 -22.48
N ASP A 251 1.78 32.96 -22.00
CA ASP A 251 2.14 34.16 -22.78
C ASP A 251 3.65 34.41 -22.71
N LYS A 252 4.36 34.08 -23.80
CA LYS A 252 5.80 34.31 -23.94
C LYS A 252 6.12 35.81 -24.06
N ALA A 253 5.26 36.58 -24.70
CA ALA A 253 5.50 37.99 -24.88
C ALA A 253 5.42 38.75 -23.55
N TRP A 254 4.41 38.39 -22.73
CA TRP A 254 4.29 38.93 -21.39
C TRP A 254 5.49 38.51 -20.51
N ALA A 255 5.91 37.24 -20.55
CA ALA A 255 7.07 36.78 -19.80
C ALA A 255 8.35 37.58 -20.16
N ASN A 256 8.62 37.72 -21.46
CA ASN A 256 9.80 38.45 -21.93
C ASN A 256 9.72 39.95 -21.62
N GLY A 257 8.54 40.57 -21.78
CA GLY A 257 8.31 41.97 -21.44
C GLY A 257 8.53 42.24 -19.94
N THR A 258 7.97 41.39 -19.09
CA THR A 258 8.16 41.46 -17.64
C THR A 258 9.63 41.26 -17.27
N ALA A 259 10.29 40.24 -17.80
CA ALA A 259 11.70 39.97 -17.54
C ALA A 259 12.59 41.17 -17.94
N ALA A 260 12.37 41.73 -19.12
CA ALA A 260 13.12 42.89 -19.59
C ALA A 260 12.87 44.16 -18.72
N SER A 261 11.64 44.34 -18.26
CA SER A 261 11.29 45.47 -17.40
C SER A 261 11.92 45.42 -16.01
N LEU A 262 12.32 44.25 -15.53
CA LEU A 262 12.91 44.04 -14.20
C LEU A 262 14.43 44.09 -14.22
N ALA A 263 15.06 43.85 -15.35
CA ALA A 263 16.51 43.87 -15.49
C ALA A 263 17.10 45.23 -15.08
N GLY A 264 18.17 45.22 -14.28
CA GLY A 264 18.82 46.39 -13.75
C GLY A 264 18.08 47.13 -12.61
N LYS A 265 16.84 46.75 -12.28
CA LYS A 265 16.09 47.38 -11.20
C LYS A 265 16.56 46.92 -9.81
N PRO A 266 16.42 47.80 -8.81
CA PRO A 266 16.61 47.39 -7.42
C PRO A 266 15.51 46.42 -7.01
N ALA A 267 15.88 45.43 -6.21
CA ALA A 267 14.98 44.46 -5.60
C ALA A 267 15.13 44.48 -4.07
N THR A 268 14.03 44.35 -3.36
CA THR A 268 14.01 44.40 -1.90
C THR A 268 13.75 43.02 -1.32
N VAL A 269 14.55 42.59 -0.35
CA VAL A 269 14.31 41.37 0.42
C VAL A 269 13.14 41.60 1.37
N LYS A 270 12.02 40.95 1.12
CA LYS A 270 10.80 41.04 1.95
C LYS A 270 10.84 40.16 3.18
N ALA A 271 11.47 39.00 3.06
CA ALA A 271 11.68 38.09 4.17
C ALA A 271 12.94 37.25 3.93
N ALA A 272 13.69 37.03 4.97
CA ALA A 272 14.81 36.08 5.00
C ALA A 272 14.76 35.36 6.34
N ALA A 273 14.68 34.01 6.30
CA ALA A 273 14.60 33.19 7.48
C ALA A 273 15.46 31.93 7.30
N THR A 274 16.04 31.46 8.40
CA THR A 274 16.71 30.17 8.48
C THR A 274 16.05 29.36 9.59
N ASP A 275 15.51 28.20 9.22
CA ASP A 275 14.76 27.33 10.12
C ASP A 275 15.46 25.99 10.27
N ASP A 276 15.50 25.48 11.49
CA ASP A 276 15.87 24.10 11.77
C ASP A 276 14.66 23.20 11.53
N LYS A 277 14.83 22.20 10.66
CA LYS A 277 13.77 21.27 10.28
C LYS A 277 14.20 19.83 10.46
N LYS A 278 13.22 18.97 10.66
CA LYS A 278 13.42 17.53 10.76
C LYS A 278 12.45 16.79 9.82
N THR A 279 12.95 15.72 9.24
CA THR A 279 12.13 14.78 8.46
C THR A 279 12.12 13.44 9.18
N ALA A 280 10.93 12.96 9.52
CA ALA A 280 10.77 11.67 10.14
C ALA A 280 10.95 10.54 9.11
N ALA A 281 11.38 9.37 9.59
CA ALA A 281 11.49 8.18 8.77
C ALA A 281 10.16 7.86 8.05
N PRO A 282 10.24 7.33 6.80
CA PRO A 282 9.06 6.88 6.08
C PRO A 282 8.39 5.77 6.86
N LEU A 283 7.04 5.74 6.83
CA LEU A 283 6.28 4.67 7.49
C LEU A 283 6.66 3.30 6.91
N PRO A 284 6.56 2.23 7.71
CA PRO A 284 6.68 0.86 7.23
C PRO A 284 5.72 0.58 6.08
N PHE A 285 6.00 -0.45 5.30
CA PHE A 285 5.22 -0.76 4.11
C PHE A 285 3.83 -1.33 4.43
N ASN A 286 2.86 -0.90 3.66
CA ASN A 286 1.72 -1.71 3.27
C ASN A 286 1.98 -2.35 1.91
N LEU A 287 1.11 -3.26 1.44
CA LEU A 287 1.35 -3.98 0.19
C LEU A 287 1.50 -3.04 -1.01
N VAL A 288 0.63 -2.03 -1.15
CA VAL A 288 0.65 -1.11 -2.30
C VAL A 288 1.95 -0.30 -2.34
N ARG A 289 2.36 0.27 -1.21
CA ARG A 289 3.62 1.02 -1.12
C ARG A 289 4.84 0.14 -1.39
N LEU A 290 4.83 -1.09 -0.90
CA LEU A 290 5.89 -2.05 -1.20
C LEU A 290 5.95 -2.38 -2.70
N GLN A 291 4.80 -2.63 -3.34
CA GLN A 291 4.74 -2.88 -4.78
C GLN A 291 5.27 -1.69 -5.59
N GLN A 292 4.91 -0.46 -5.22
CA GLN A 292 5.42 0.76 -5.85
C GLN A 292 6.94 0.90 -5.68
N TYR A 293 7.44 0.68 -4.47
CA TYR A 293 8.87 0.74 -4.16
C TYR A 293 9.67 -0.30 -4.96
N MET A 294 9.21 -1.56 -4.97
CA MET A 294 9.87 -2.64 -5.69
C MET A 294 9.82 -2.42 -7.21
N ASN A 295 8.72 -1.85 -7.73
CA ASN A 295 8.65 -1.48 -9.14
C ASN A 295 9.61 -0.33 -9.49
N LYS A 296 9.64 0.73 -8.69
CA LYS A 296 10.53 1.88 -8.92
C LYS A 296 12.00 1.45 -8.91
N LYS A 297 12.41 0.69 -7.89
CA LYS A 297 13.81 0.34 -7.63
C LYS A 297 14.31 -0.86 -8.44
N PHE A 298 13.48 -1.90 -8.58
CA PHE A 298 13.91 -3.18 -9.16
C PHE A 298 13.08 -3.59 -10.40
N LYS A 299 12.16 -2.73 -10.88
CA LYS A 299 11.26 -3.02 -12.01
C LYS A 299 10.40 -4.27 -11.80
N MET A 300 10.19 -4.66 -10.55
CA MET A 300 9.38 -5.82 -10.19
C MET A 300 7.89 -5.51 -10.40
N THR A 301 7.13 -6.44 -10.96
CA THR A 301 5.68 -6.26 -11.12
C THR A 301 4.95 -6.36 -9.78
N ALA A 302 3.77 -5.76 -9.68
CA ALA A 302 2.94 -5.85 -8.48
C ALA A 302 2.61 -7.30 -8.11
N GLN A 303 2.27 -8.13 -9.11
CA GLN A 303 1.98 -9.56 -8.90
C GLN A 303 3.21 -10.30 -8.38
N LYS A 304 4.38 -10.10 -8.98
CA LYS A 304 5.61 -10.73 -8.54
C LYS A 304 5.96 -10.35 -7.10
N THR A 305 5.79 -9.07 -6.73
CA THR A 305 6.00 -8.61 -5.35
C THR A 305 5.05 -9.32 -4.38
N LEU A 306 3.77 -9.48 -4.75
CA LEU A 306 2.80 -10.20 -3.95
C LEU A 306 3.20 -11.67 -3.76
N ASP A 307 3.60 -12.37 -4.82
CA ASP A 307 3.99 -13.79 -4.78
C ASP A 307 5.22 -13.99 -3.89
N VAL A 308 6.21 -13.10 -3.99
CA VAL A 308 7.42 -13.12 -3.15
C VAL A 308 7.09 -12.87 -1.69
N THR A 309 6.24 -11.87 -1.38
CA THR A 309 5.82 -11.63 0.01
C THR A 309 5.04 -12.81 0.59
N GLN A 310 4.24 -13.50 -0.23
CA GLN A 310 3.56 -14.71 0.19
C GLN A 310 4.55 -15.82 0.61
N GLN A 311 5.63 -16.01 -0.16
CA GLN A 311 6.68 -16.97 0.19
C GLN A 311 7.44 -16.56 1.44
N LEU A 312 7.82 -15.29 1.57
CA LEU A 312 8.49 -14.77 2.78
C LEU A 312 7.65 -14.99 4.04
N ARG A 313 6.33 -14.84 3.93
CA ARG A 313 5.40 -15.11 5.05
C ARG A 313 5.22 -16.59 5.30
N GLU A 314 4.87 -17.40 4.29
CA GLU A 314 4.39 -18.76 4.48
C GLU A 314 5.53 -19.79 4.63
N LYS A 315 6.56 -19.67 3.80
CA LYS A 315 7.71 -20.60 3.81
C LYS A 315 8.74 -20.22 4.87
N TYR A 316 9.14 -18.95 4.88
CA TYR A 316 10.24 -18.47 5.74
C TYR A 316 9.76 -17.92 7.08
N LYS A 317 8.48 -17.61 7.23
CA LYS A 317 7.90 -16.96 8.43
C LYS A 317 8.58 -15.62 8.76
N ALA A 318 9.19 -14.99 7.77
CA ALA A 318 10.12 -13.89 7.93
C ALA A 318 9.43 -12.52 8.02
N ILE A 319 8.17 -12.44 7.62
CA ILE A 319 7.38 -11.18 7.65
C ILE A 319 5.98 -11.42 8.20
N THR A 320 5.35 -10.34 8.69
CA THR A 320 3.95 -10.33 9.11
C THR A 320 2.98 -10.46 7.92
N TYR A 321 1.68 -10.30 8.13
CA TYR A 321 0.66 -10.44 7.10
C TYR A 321 0.96 -9.56 5.88
N ASN A 322 1.09 -10.19 4.72
CA ASN A 322 1.62 -9.55 3.52
C ASN A 322 0.59 -8.77 2.68
N ARG A 323 -0.72 -8.93 2.93
CA ARG A 323 -1.78 -8.21 2.21
C ARG A 323 -2.35 -7.03 2.99
N SER A 324 -1.57 -6.51 3.94
CA SER A 324 -1.98 -5.38 4.75
C SER A 324 -2.09 -4.09 3.93
N ASP A 325 -3.15 -3.34 4.19
CA ASP A 325 -3.37 -1.97 3.71
C ASP A 325 -2.89 -0.90 4.71
N CYS A 326 -2.50 -1.31 5.91
CA CYS A 326 -2.04 -0.44 6.99
C CYS A 326 -0.52 -0.22 6.95
N SER A 327 -0.08 0.99 7.32
CA SER A 327 1.33 1.36 7.46
C SER A 327 1.71 1.69 8.92
N TYR A 328 0.84 1.35 9.87
CA TYR A 328 1.06 1.61 11.30
C TYR A 328 1.27 0.32 12.07
N LEU A 329 1.88 0.44 13.24
CA LEU A 329 2.23 -0.63 14.15
C LEU A 329 1.54 -0.42 15.50
N SER A 330 1.30 -1.51 16.23
CA SER A 330 0.69 -1.45 17.55
C SER A 330 1.73 -1.17 18.64
N ASP A 331 1.25 -0.77 19.84
CA ASP A 331 2.09 -0.61 21.02
C ASP A 331 2.67 -1.96 21.48
N GLU A 332 1.97 -3.06 21.23
CA GLU A 332 2.46 -4.41 21.50
C GLU A 332 3.69 -4.72 20.65
N GLN A 333 3.62 -4.43 19.34
CA GLN A 333 4.76 -4.61 18.42
C GLN A 333 5.95 -3.70 18.77
N PHE A 334 5.70 -2.54 19.40
CA PHE A 334 6.78 -1.72 19.96
C PHE A 334 7.48 -2.43 21.12
N SER A 335 6.73 -3.06 22.03
CA SER A 335 7.31 -3.80 23.16
C SER A 335 8.08 -5.06 22.71
N GLU A 336 7.71 -5.64 21.57
CA GLU A 336 8.39 -6.81 20.96
C GLU A 336 9.60 -6.41 20.08
N ALA A 337 9.73 -5.13 19.74
CA ALA A 337 10.74 -4.63 18.82
C ALA A 337 12.19 -4.99 19.20
N PRO A 338 12.62 -4.96 20.48
CA PRO A 338 13.99 -5.33 20.84
C PRO A 338 14.37 -6.73 20.35
N GLN A 339 13.46 -7.69 20.44
CA GLN A 339 13.70 -9.07 19.96
C GLN A 339 13.87 -9.15 18.44
N VAL A 340 13.05 -8.41 17.69
CA VAL A 340 13.14 -8.38 16.22
C VAL A 340 14.41 -7.66 15.76
N ILE A 341 14.75 -6.53 16.40
CA ILE A 341 15.98 -5.78 16.12
C ILE A 341 17.21 -6.65 16.37
N ASP A 342 17.24 -7.38 17.49
CA ASP A 342 18.34 -8.26 17.83
C ASP A 342 18.52 -9.38 16.79
N ALA A 343 17.42 -9.99 16.36
CA ALA A 343 17.46 -11.01 15.30
C ALA A 343 18.00 -10.44 13.97
N LEU A 344 17.68 -9.20 13.61
CA LEU A 344 18.13 -8.54 12.38
C LEU A 344 19.62 -8.15 12.38
N LYS A 345 20.32 -8.18 13.53
CA LYS A 345 21.78 -7.93 13.60
C LYS A 345 22.59 -8.93 12.78
N SER A 346 22.04 -10.10 12.50
CA SER A 346 22.69 -11.10 11.62
C SER A 346 22.69 -10.68 10.15
N VAL A 347 21.82 -9.74 9.77
CA VAL A 347 21.64 -9.30 8.37
C VAL A 347 22.25 -7.93 8.12
N PHE A 348 22.22 -7.05 9.12
CA PHE A 348 22.67 -5.65 8.98
C PHE A 348 23.89 -5.34 9.85
N PRO A 349 24.75 -4.41 9.41
CA PRO A 349 25.92 -4.00 10.18
C PRO A 349 25.56 -3.51 11.58
N GLN A 350 26.41 -3.84 12.57
CA GLN A 350 26.19 -3.47 13.97
C GLN A 350 26.44 -1.98 14.27
N SER A 351 27.00 -1.23 13.31
CA SER A 351 27.32 0.20 13.47
C SER A 351 26.15 1.13 13.25
N LEU A 352 24.94 0.60 13.07
CA LEU A 352 23.73 1.42 12.88
C LEU A 352 23.28 2.04 14.20
N ASP A 353 22.98 3.34 14.20
CA ASP A 353 22.41 4.05 15.37
C ASP A 353 20.93 3.68 15.57
N ILE A 354 20.70 2.48 16.09
CA ILE A 354 19.38 1.93 16.38
C ILE A 354 19.14 1.97 17.89
N ASP A 355 18.14 2.73 18.31
CA ASP A 355 17.67 2.80 19.69
C ASP A 355 16.26 2.19 19.78
N SER A 356 16.16 0.99 20.34
CA SER A 356 14.90 0.27 20.51
C SER A 356 13.90 0.99 21.45
N ALA A 357 14.35 1.96 22.24
CA ALA A 357 13.48 2.78 23.07
C ALA A 357 12.86 3.97 22.28
N ARG A 358 13.40 4.29 21.12
CA ARG A 358 12.87 5.35 20.25
C ARG A 358 11.58 4.90 19.58
N LYS A 359 10.48 5.56 19.94
CA LYS A 359 9.15 5.28 19.40
C LYS A 359 8.80 6.28 18.29
N SER A 360 8.91 5.86 17.03
CA SER A 360 8.51 6.70 15.89
C SER A 360 6.98 6.87 15.81
N LYS A 361 6.53 7.80 14.94
CA LYS A 361 5.10 8.01 14.66
C LYS A 361 4.40 6.80 14.00
N ALA A 362 5.16 5.79 13.56
CA ALA A 362 4.62 4.56 13.01
C ALA A 362 3.92 3.71 14.07
N PHE A 363 4.37 3.78 15.33
CA PHE A 363 3.76 3.05 16.44
C PHE A 363 2.55 3.81 16.98
N ASN A 364 1.38 3.52 16.43
CA ASN A 364 0.13 4.18 16.76
C ASN A 364 -1.04 3.19 16.65
N SER A 365 -1.37 2.54 17.76
CA SER A 365 -2.45 1.53 17.83
C SER A 365 -3.82 2.06 17.36
N ALA A 366 -4.09 3.37 17.53
CA ALA A 366 -5.36 3.97 17.10
C ALA A 366 -5.50 4.05 15.56
N LYS A 367 -4.39 3.97 14.82
CA LYS A 367 -4.36 3.97 13.36
C LYS A 367 -4.18 2.58 12.75
N VAL A 368 -4.04 1.56 13.59
CA VAL A 368 -4.04 0.17 13.12
C VAL A 368 -5.47 -0.22 12.79
N THR A 369 -5.66 -0.80 11.60
CA THR A 369 -6.95 -1.30 11.12
C THR A 369 -7.12 -2.78 11.48
N ALA A 370 -7.54 -3.62 10.56
CA ALA A 370 -7.58 -5.08 10.77
C ALA A 370 -6.17 -5.69 10.89
N HIS A 371 -5.19 -5.05 10.25
CA HIS A 371 -3.80 -5.49 10.22
C HIS A 371 -2.85 -4.35 10.57
N THR A 372 -1.63 -4.71 10.95
CA THR A 372 -0.51 -3.78 11.08
C THR A 372 0.29 -3.71 9.79
N ALA A 373 1.28 -2.81 9.70
CA ALA A 373 2.20 -2.76 8.58
C ALA A 373 2.95 -4.08 8.37
N ILE A 374 3.46 -4.28 7.15
CA ILE A 374 4.31 -5.42 6.81
C ILE A 374 5.71 -5.15 7.39
N ILE A 375 6.10 -5.95 8.38
CA ILE A 375 7.39 -5.83 9.06
C ILE A 375 8.07 -7.20 9.16
N PRO A 376 9.39 -7.25 9.38
CA PRO A 376 10.07 -8.51 9.68
C PRO A 376 9.60 -9.10 11.01
N THR A 377 9.70 -10.40 11.13
CA THR A 377 9.52 -11.14 12.38
C THR A 377 10.87 -11.47 13.01
N ALA A 378 10.88 -12.05 14.19
CA ALA A 378 12.09 -12.60 14.79
C ALA A 378 12.64 -13.85 14.06
N SER A 379 11.90 -14.40 13.09
CA SER A 379 12.34 -15.50 12.23
C SER A 379 13.09 -14.95 11.01
N VAL A 380 14.38 -14.64 11.19
CA VAL A 380 15.23 -14.09 10.13
C VAL A 380 15.70 -15.20 9.20
N PRO A 381 15.45 -15.13 7.89
CA PRO A 381 15.91 -16.14 6.93
C PRO A 381 17.41 -15.96 6.66
N ASP A 382 18.07 -17.04 6.24
CA ASP A 382 19.41 -16.89 5.63
C ASP A 382 19.28 -16.11 4.30
N VAL A 383 19.67 -14.85 4.33
CA VAL A 383 19.54 -13.95 3.18
C VAL A 383 20.40 -14.37 1.97
N ASN A 384 21.40 -15.21 2.19
CA ASN A 384 22.24 -15.75 1.12
C ASN A 384 21.59 -16.94 0.42
N ALA A 385 20.68 -17.63 1.11
CA ALA A 385 19.91 -18.74 0.54
C ALA A 385 18.61 -18.27 -0.16
N LEU A 386 18.24 -16.98 -0.03
CA LEU A 386 17.11 -16.39 -0.73
C LEU A 386 17.42 -16.15 -2.20
N SER A 387 16.43 -16.28 -3.07
CA SER A 387 16.54 -15.75 -4.44
C SER A 387 16.74 -14.24 -4.42
N THR A 388 17.25 -13.68 -5.52
CA THR A 388 17.46 -12.22 -5.64
C THR A 388 16.20 -11.42 -5.33
N ASP A 389 15.05 -11.88 -5.83
CA ASP A 389 13.77 -11.21 -5.61
C ASP A 389 13.32 -11.28 -4.14
N GLU A 390 13.40 -12.47 -3.53
CA GLU A 390 13.07 -12.66 -2.12
C GLU A 390 13.97 -11.81 -1.22
N ARG A 391 15.26 -11.81 -1.51
CA ARG A 391 16.26 -11.01 -0.79
C ARG A 391 15.96 -9.51 -0.89
N ASN A 392 15.71 -8.99 -2.09
CA ASN A 392 15.42 -7.57 -2.31
C ASN A 392 14.17 -7.13 -1.57
N VAL A 393 13.08 -7.92 -1.62
CA VAL A 393 11.83 -7.62 -0.90
C VAL A 393 12.04 -7.67 0.61
N TYR A 394 12.70 -8.71 1.11
CA TYR A 394 12.95 -8.87 2.54
C TYR A 394 13.80 -7.72 3.10
N LEU A 395 14.91 -7.38 2.42
CA LEU A 395 15.78 -6.30 2.85
C LEU A 395 15.06 -4.95 2.82
N ALA A 396 14.22 -4.67 1.82
CA ALA A 396 13.43 -3.45 1.78
C ALA A 396 12.48 -3.33 2.98
N ILE A 397 11.77 -4.41 3.31
CA ILE A 397 10.85 -4.46 4.47
C ILE A 397 11.64 -4.24 5.77
N ALA A 398 12.75 -4.96 5.95
CA ALA A 398 13.56 -4.89 7.16
C ALA A 398 14.22 -3.51 7.35
N GLN A 399 14.72 -2.90 6.28
CA GLN A 399 15.27 -1.54 6.31
C GLN A 399 14.23 -0.52 6.74
N HIS A 400 13.01 -0.55 6.15
CA HIS A 400 11.95 0.39 6.52
C HIS A 400 11.40 0.19 7.94
N TYR A 401 11.56 -1.01 8.48
CA TYR A 401 11.29 -1.27 9.90
C TYR A 401 12.38 -0.70 10.80
N LEU A 402 13.66 -0.97 10.51
CA LEU A 402 14.78 -0.53 11.35
C LEU A 402 14.89 0.98 11.45
N VAL A 403 14.57 1.72 10.38
CA VAL A 403 14.61 3.20 10.42
C VAL A 403 13.57 3.82 11.37
N GLN A 404 12.60 3.04 11.83
CA GLN A 404 11.66 3.51 12.86
C GLN A 404 12.33 3.75 14.21
N PHE A 405 13.51 3.21 14.42
CA PHE A 405 14.32 3.28 15.64
C PHE A 405 15.59 4.13 15.46
N MET A 406 15.74 4.79 14.31
CA MET A 406 16.86 5.66 14.00
C MET A 406 16.53 7.14 14.20
N PRO A 407 17.53 8.04 14.30
CA PRO A 407 17.31 9.47 14.34
C PRO A 407 16.55 9.97 13.11
N GLU A 408 15.76 11.03 13.28
CA GLU A 408 15.20 11.77 12.17
C GLU A 408 16.32 12.50 11.39
N LYS A 409 16.15 12.68 10.08
CA LYS A 409 17.02 13.59 9.31
C LYS A 409 16.81 15.01 9.81
N ALA A 410 17.88 15.70 10.18
CA ALA A 410 17.86 17.10 10.54
C ALA A 410 18.57 17.96 9.49
N TYR A 411 18.00 19.10 9.18
CA TYR A 411 18.59 20.04 8.23
C TYR A 411 18.19 21.48 8.54
N GLN A 412 19.01 22.41 8.12
CA GLN A 412 18.65 23.83 8.09
C GLN A 412 18.13 24.20 6.72
N GLU A 413 17.05 24.97 6.68
CA GLU A 413 16.49 25.51 5.45
C GLU A 413 16.52 27.04 5.53
N VAL A 414 17.26 27.65 4.61
CA VAL A 414 17.21 29.10 4.39
C VAL A 414 16.21 29.41 3.28
N SER A 415 15.38 30.41 3.51
CA SER A 415 14.40 30.90 2.53
C SER A 415 14.48 32.42 2.43
N VAL A 416 14.49 32.94 1.21
CA VAL A 416 14.55 34.36 0.91
C VAL A 416 13.44 34.71 -0.07
N ALA A 417 12.58 35.65 0.33
CA ALA A 417 11.53 36.23 -0.52
C ALA A 417 11.97 37.61 -0.99
N ILE A 418 11.95 37.85 -2.30
CA ILE A 418 12.46 39.03 -2.95
C ILE A 418 11.35 39.67 -3.77
N GLN A 419 11.20 41.01 -3.67
CA GLN A 419 10.30 41.79 -4.50
C GLN A 419 11.11 42.65 -5.45
N CYS A 420 10.84 42.53 -6.75
CA CYS A 420 11.40 43.41 -7.79
C CYS A 420 10.27 44.01 -8.64
N GLY A 421 10.00 45.28 -8.51
CA GLY A 421 8.77 45.87 -9.05
C GLY A 421 7.54 45.20 -8.45
N ASP A 422 6.61 44.78 -9.29
CA ASP A 422 5.38 44.09 -8.88
C ASP A 422 5.56 42.54 -8.78
N GLU A 423 6.76 42.02 -9.12
CA GLU A 423 7.00 40.59 -9.20
C GLU A 423 7.78 40.07 -7.99
N SER A 424 7.39 38.87 -7.54
CA SER A 424 8.00 38.20 -6.41
C SER A 424 8.89 37.03 -6.85
N PHE A 425 10.01 36.85 -6.16
CA PHE A 425 10.96 35.76 -6.38
C PHE A 425 11.27 35.06 -5.08
N TYR A 426 11.60 33.77 -5.16
CA TYR A 426 11.84 32.90 -4.00
C TYR A 426 13.11 32.10 -4.21
N ALA A 427 14.05 32.20 -3.28
CA ALA A 427 15.24 31.37 -3.21
C ALA A 427 15.17 30.52 -1.97
N ARG A 428 15.60 29.26 -2.09
CA ARG A 428 15.67 28.31 -1.00
C ARG A 428 16.92 27.45 -1.17
N ALA A 429 17.58 27.16 -0.06
CA ALA A 429 18.64 26.17 -0.01
C ALA A 429 18.57 25.40 1.31
N ARG A 430 19.09 24.19 1.31
CA ARG A 430 19.11 23.31 2.49
C ARG A 430 20.52 22.83 2.77
N LYS A 431 20.84 22.71 4.05
CA LYS A 431 22.08 22.11 4.53
C LYS A 431 21.74 20.99 5.51
N THR A 432 22.05 19.75 5.17
CA THR A 432 21.86 18.61 6.07
C THR A 432 22.83 18.73 7.25
N THR A 433 22.28 18.74 8.46
CA THR A 433 23.07 18.79 9.71
C THR A 433 23.24 17.41 10.33
N ASP A 434 22.26 16.52 10.13
CA ASP A 434 22.30 15.12 10.52
C ASP A 434 21.52 14.28 9.50
N SER A 435 22.18 13.33 8.87
CA SER A 435 21.55 12.45 7.88
C SER A 435 20.51 11.49 8.50
N GLY A 436 20.61 11.21 9.80
CA GLY A 436 19.72 10.32 10.50
C GLY A 436 19.48 8.99 9.76
N PHE A 437 18.22 8.59 9.65
CA PHE A 437 17.83 7.36 8.94
C PHE A 437 18.21 7.33 7.45
N GLU A 438 18.38 8.49 6.82
CA GLU A 438 18.69 8.59 5.39
C GLU A 438 20.08 8.04 5.05
N ALA A 439 21.03 8.10 5.99
CA ALA A 439 22.34 7.46 5.82
C ALA A 439 22.23 5.95 5.57
N PHE A 440 21.16 5.31 6.07
CA PHE A 440 20.91 3.88 5.92
C PHE A 440 20.03 3.54 4.71
N LEU A 441 18.97 4.32 4.45
CA LEU A 441 18.07 4.08 3.30
C LEU A 441 18.63 4.60 1.96
N GLY A 442 19.51 5.60 1.99
CA GLY A 442 19.94 6.37 0.83
C GLY A 442 18.96 7.52 0.50
N ALA A 443 19.44 8.49 -0.26
CA ALA A 443 18.67 9.69 -0.66
C ALA A 443 17.45 9.41 -1.56
N GLU A 444 17.30 8.19 -2.08
CA GLU A 444 16.21 7.81 -3.01
C GLU A 444 14.81 7.71 -2.38
N THR A 445 14.70 7.88 -1.08
CA THR A 445 13.43 7.68 -0.34
C THR A 445 12.65 8.97 -0.11
N THR A 446 13.20 10.13 -0.45
CA THR A 446 12.48 11.40 -0.33
C THR A 446 11.48 11.59 -1.47
N ASP A 447 10.29 12.08 -1.13
CA ASP A 447 9.13 12.23 -2.03
C ASP A 447 9.49 12.93 -3.36
N GLU A 448 8.89 12.42 -4.44
CA GLU A 448 8.98 12.98 -5.79
C GLU A 448 8.57 14.46 -5.79
N GLY A 449 9.49 15.35 -6.00
CA GLY A 449 9.15 16.75 -6.31
C GLY A 449 10.16 17.80 -5.96
N GLU A 450 11.09 17.56 -5.06
CA GLU A 450 12.11 18.54 -4.75
C GLU A 450 13.49 17.95 -5.09
N SER A 451 14.09 18.41 -6.21
CA SER A 451 15.54 18.32 -6.35
C SER A 451 16.11 19.03 -5.12
N GLU A 452 16.66 18.27 -4.19
CA GLU A 452 17.39 18.87 -3.08
C GLU A 452 18.57 19.62 -3.71
N ASP A 453 18.45 20.93 -3.82
CA ASP A 453 19.60 21.80 -4.02
C ASP A 453 20.41 21.79 -2.70
N ASN A 454 21.09 20.68 -2.45
CA ASN A 454 22.13 20.56 -1.42
C ASN A 454 23.40 21.25 -1.93
N ASP A 455 23.30 22.49 -2.29
CA ASP A 455 24.45 23.33 -2.61
C ASP A 455 24.81 24.12 -1.35
N ASP A 456 25.79 23.60 -0.60
CA ASP A 456 26.29 24.25 0.60
C ASP A 456 26.73 25.70 0.32
N SER A 457 27.22 25.99 -0.90
CA SER A 457 27.63 27.33 -1.30
C SER A 457 26.43 28.25 -1.43
N ALA A 458 25.34 27.78 -2.02
CA ALA A 458 24.07 28.54 -2.11
C ALA A 458 23.46 28.77 -0.72
N PHE A 459 23.51 27.75 0.15
CA PHE A 459 23.03 27.87 1.53
C PHE A 459 23.80 28.96 2.29
N GLU A 460 25.12 28.92 2.28
CA GLU A 460 25.95 29.88 2.98
C GLU A 460 25.78 31.33 2.45
N LEU A 461 25.54 31.46 1.16
CA LEU A 461 25.29 32.74 0.54
C LEU A 461 23.92 33.32 0.97
N LEU A 462 22.87 32.50 0.88
CA LEU A 462 21.52 32.93 1.25
C LEU A 462 21.39 33.24 2.76
N CYS A 463 22.14 32.56 3.62
CA CYS A 463 22.18 32.84 5.06
C CYS A 463 22.73 34.24 5.40
N LYS A 464 23.48 34.87 4.51
CA LYS A 464 24.03 36.20 4.71
C LYS A 464 23.01 37.33 4.40
N ILE A 465 21.94 36.99 3.66
CA ILE A 465 20.91 37.95 3.23
C ILE A 465 20.00 38.32 4.40
N ARG A 466 19.60 39.59 4.47
CA ARG A 466 18.75 40.11 5.55
C ARG A 466 17.47 40.73 5.01
N THR A 467 16.40 40.64 5.75
CA THR A 467 15.14 41.36 5.46
C THR A 467 15.38 42.85 5.39
N GLY A 468 14.79 43.49 4.37
CA GLY A 468 14.97 44.93 4.08
C GLY A 468 16.20 45.26 3.25
N GLU A 469 17.08 44.31 2.98
CA GLU A 469 18.27 44.50 2.15
C GLU A 469 17.86 44.80 0.70
N THR A 470 18.59 45.70 0.05
CA THR A 470 18.41 46.03 -1.37
C THR A 470 19.44 45.28 -2.21
N LEU A 471 18.94 44.55 -3.19
CA LEU A 471 19.72 43.79 -4.18
C LEU A 471 19.62 44.47 -5.55
N THR A 472 20.54 44.15 -6.43
CA THR A 472 20.44 44.56 -7.84
C THR A 472 19.97 43.37 -8.68
N THR A 473 18.91 43.54 -9.44
CA THR A 473 18.47 42.51 -10.40
C THR A 473 19.37 42.56 -11.63
N LYS A 474 20.29 41.62 -11.77
CA LYS A 474 21.17 41.56 -12.93
C LYS A 474 20.37 41.30 -14.21
N GLU A 475 19.58 40.26 -14.16
CA GLU A 475 18.71 39.82 -15.26
C GLU A 475 17.58 38.95 -14.75
N VAL A 476 16.54 38.76 -15.55
CA VAL A 476 15.50 37.76 -15.35
C VAL A 476 15.46 36.86 -16.57
N VAL A 477 15.72 35.58 -16.36
CA VAL A 477 15.78 34.58 -17.43
C VAL A 477 14.40 33.92 -17.57
N VAL A 478 13.84 33.98 -18.78
CA VAL A 478 12.60 33.26 -19.11
C VAL A 478 12.94 31.82 -19.53
N ASN A 479 12.43 30.85 -18.80
CA ASN A 479 12.64 29.43 -19.06
C ASN A 479 11.42 28.84 -19.77
N GLU A 480 11.62 28.31 -20.96
CA GLU A 480 10.59 27.61 -21.72
C GLU A 480 10.52 26.16 -21.26
N LYS A 481 9.35 25.72 -20.85
CA LYS A 481 9.05 24.36 -20.42
C LYS A 481 8.03 23.74 -21.34
N LYS A 482 8.33 22.56 -21.88
CA LYS A 482 7.42 21.81 -22.74
C LYS A 482 6.41 21.05 -21.90
N THR A 483 5.13 21.08 -22.30
CA THR A 483 4.11 20.25 -21.68
C THR A 483 4.32 18.78 -22.07
N THR A 484 4.11 17.89 -21.12
CA THR A 484 4.10 16.43 -21.36
C THR A 484 2.67 15.91 -21.27
N PRO A 485 2.32 14.86 -22.03
CA PRO A 485 1.00 14.27 -22.01
C PRO A 485 0.62 13.65 -20.66
#